data_0baa574f0c464167f17a73161762555b
#
_entry.id   0baa574f0c464167f17a73161762555b
#
_cell.length_a   1.000
_cell.length_b   1.000
_cell.length_c   1.000
_cell.angle_alpha   90.00
_cell.angle_beta   90.00
_cell.angle_gamma   90.00
#
_symmetry.space_group_name_H-M   'P 1'
#
loop_
_entity.id
_entity.type
_entity.pdbx_description
1 polymer ?
#
loop_
_entity_poly.entity_id
_entity_poly.type
_entity_poly.pdbx_seq_one_letter_code
_entity_poly.pdbx_strand_id
1 'polypeptide(L)'
;MSIKHYDVIRAASPSDLAEKLTHKLKEGWQPYGGPVAITPYTLMQAVAIEGEPQVGPSSEPDWYYVIVLAGQSNAMAYGEGLPLPDSYDAPDPRIKQLARRSTVTPGGAACRYNDIIPADHCLHDVQDMSTLNHPRADLSKGQYGCVGQGLHIAKKLLPYIPNNAGILLVPCCRGGSAFTQGAEGTFSESTGASQDSARWGVGKPLYQDLISRTKAALQKNPKNVLLAVCWMQGEFDMSAATHAQQPALFTAMLTQFRADLSVFNAQCHGGSAADVPWVCGDTTYYWKNTYATQYDTVYGGYKNRESEGVYFVPFMTDGNGVNTATNAPAEDPDIPASGYYGAASRTNGNQVSSNRPTHFSSWARRSIIPDRLATAILNAAGRTSAFISGKAPEIKPSPGGNTAIGYRLQIRPFA
;
A
#
# COMPACT_ATOMS: atom_id res chain seq x y z
N MET A 1 -1.18 -11.18 43.50
CA MET A 1 -0.82 -10.84 42.12
C MET A 1 0.03 -9.59 42.18
N SER A 2 1.28 -9.66 41.76
CA SER A 2 2.15 -8.47 41.70
C SER A 2 2.31 -8.06 40.24
N ILE A 3 1.69 -6.95 39.87
CA ILE A 3 1.87 -6.33 38.56
C ILE A 3 3.32 -5.91 38.44
N LYS A 4 4.02 -6.36 37.40
CA LYS A 4 5.40 -5.96 37.11
C LYS A 4 5.48 -4.82 36.09
N HIS A 5 4.59 -4.83 35.12
CA HIS A 5 4.56 -3.79 34.06
C HIS A 5 3.15 -3.27 33.88
N TYR A 6 3.05 -2.02 33.50
CA TYR A 6 1.81 -1.29 33.26
C TYR A 6 1.96 -0.45 32.01
N ASP A 7 0.95 -0.47 31.14
CA ASP A 7 0.91 0.31 29.90
C ASP A 7 -0.49 0.86 29.65
N VAL A 8 -0.64 1.83 28.79
CA VAL A 8 -1.91 2.44 28.43
C VAL A 8 -2.08 2.45 26.90
N ILE A 9 -3.09 1.74 26.44
CA ILE A 9 -3.48 1.75 25.04
C ILE A 9 -4.35 2.96 24.79
N ARG A 10 -4.02 3.73 23.75
CA ARG A 10 -4.83 4.82 23.24
C ARG A 10 -5.44 4.44 21.90
N ALA A 11 -6.73 4.70 21.73
CA ALA A 11 -7.48 4.36 20.54
C ALA A 11 -8.44 5.49 20.13
N ALA A 12 -8.71 5.60 18.84
CA ALA A 12 -9.59 6.61 18.28
C ALA A 12 -11.05 6.14 18.17
N SER A 13 -11.28 4.82 18.26
CA SER A 13 -12.62 4.22 18.20
C SER A 13 -12.69 2.94 19.03
N PRO A 14 -13.90 2.43 19.34
CA PRO A 14 -14.04 1.15 20.00
C PRO A 14 -13.44 -0.03 19.24
N SER A 15 -13.53 -0.03 17.91
CA SER A 15 -12.93 -1.07 17.06
C SER A 15 -11.41 -1.01 17.07
N ASP A 16 -10.83 0.18 17.01
CA ASP A 16 -9.37 0.40 17.13
C ASP A 16 -8.88 -0.04 18.52
N LEU A 17 -9.65 0.24 19.58
CA LEU A 17 -9.31 -0.21 20.92
C LEU A 17 -9.34 -1.75 21.01
N ALA A 18 -10.37 -2.39 20.46
CA ALA A 18 -10.49 -3.84 20.46
C ALA A 18 -9.34 -4.53 19.72
N GLU A 19 -8.92 -3.98 18.59
CA GLU A 19 -7.79 -4.48 17.82
C GLU A 19 -6.47 -4.38 18.63
N LYS A 20 -6.19 -3.21 19.18
CA LYS A 20 -4.99 -2.96 20.01
C LYS A 20 -4.96 -3.80 21.27
N LEU A 21 -6.11 -3.97 21.93
CA LEU A 21 -6.24 -4.87 23.08
C LEU A 21 -5.97 -6.31 22.70
N THR A 22 -6.49 -6.77 21.57
CA THR A 22 -6.23 -8.13 21.08
C THR A 22 -4.75 -8.39 20.88
N HIS A 23 -4.01 -7.42 20.36
CA HIS A 23 -2.55 -7.52 20.26
C HIS A 23 -1.88 -7.61 21.62
N LYS A 24 -2.24 -6.76 22.55
CA LYS A 24 -1.68 -6.77 23.91
C LYS A 24 -1.99 -8.05 24.67
N LEU A 25 -3.19 -8.63 24.49
CA LEU A 25 -3.54 -9.92 25.08
C LEU A 25 -2.63 -11.06 24.56
N LYS A 26 -2.25 -11.04 23.28
CA LYS A 26 -1.30 -12.01 22.70
C LYS A 26 0.11 -11.89 23.28
N GLU A 27 0.49 -10.69 23.72
CA GLU A 27 1.75 -10.42 24.40
C GLU A 27 1.70 -10.76 25.90
N GLY A 28 0.57 -11.27 26.39
CA GLY A 28 0.35 -11.65 27.79
C GLY A 28 -0.20 -10.53 28.68
N TRP A 29 -0.42 -9.34 28.11
CA TRP A 29 -1.04 -8.24 28.87
C TRP A 29 -2.51 -8.51 29.14
N GLN A 30 -3.00 -8.02 30.26
CA GLN A 30 -4.41 -8.10 30.63
C GLN A 30 -5.00 -6.70 30.81
N PRO A 31 -6.25 -6.45 30.38
CA PRO A 31 -6.93 -5.21 30.68
C PRO A 31 -6.97 -4.96 32.19
N TYR A 32 -6.66 -3.75 32.61
CA TYR A 32 -6.70 -3.33 34.00
C TYR A 32 -7.74 -2.22 34.17
N GLY A 33 -8.87 -2.54 34.74
CA GLY A 33 -10.05 -1.67 34.80
C GLY A 33 -10.81 -1.59 33.46
N GLY A 34 -11.77 -0.68 33.38
CA GLY A 34 -12.54 -0.42 32.17
C GLY A 34 -11.90 0.63 31.28
N PRO A 35 -12.27 0.69 29.97
CA PRO A 35 -11.82 1.74 29.08
C PRO A 35 -12.43 3.09 29.49
N VAL A 36 -11.66 4.16 29.31
CA VAL A 36 -12.06 5.53 29.62
C VAL A 36 -12.06 6.36 28.33
N ALA A 37 -13.17 7.04 28.07
CA ALA A 37 -13.25 8.05 27.02
C ALA A 37 -12.76 9.38 27.57
N ILE A 38 -11.69 9.93 26.98
CA ILE A 38 -11.12 11.22 27.36
C ILE A 38 -11.69 12.34 26.50
N THR A 39 -11.95 12.04 25.23
CA THR A 39 -12.65 12.90 24.29
C THR A 39 -13.61 12.05 23.47
N PRO A 40 -14.53 12.64 22.69
CA PRO A 40 -15.39 11.86 21.79
C PRO A 40 -14.63 10.92 20.83
N TYR A 41 -13.35 11.18 20.63
CA TYR A 41 -12.49 10.45 19.68
C TYR A 41 -11.23 9.86 20.32
N THR A 42 -11.21 9.75 21.63
CA THR A 42 -10.05 9.16 22.34
C THR A 42 -10.51 8.24 23.45
N LEU A 43 -10.27 6.95 23.23
CA LEU A 43 -10.45 5.91 24.24
C LEU A 43 -9.09 5.50 24.78
N MET A 44 -9.02 5.28 26.07
CA MET A 44 -7.83 4.73 26.73
C MET A 44 -8.19 3.50 27.53
N GLN A 45 -7.33 2.48 27.47
CA GLN A 45 -7.43 1.27 28.27
C GLN A 45 -6.08 0.99 28.92
N ALA A 46 -6.08 0.95 30.24
CA ALA A 46 -4.94 0.47 30.99
C ALA A 46 -4.79 -1.06 30.81
N VAL A 47 -3.56 -1.51 30.66
CA VAL A 47 -3.21 -2.92 30.63
C VAL A 47 -2.05 -3.20 31.56
N ALA A 48 -2.05 -4.37 32.18
CA ALA A 48 -1.02 -4.77 33.13
C ALA A 48 -0.60 -6.22 32.91
N ILE A 49 0.60 -6.58 33.31
CA ILE A 49 1.12 -7.94 33.24
C ILE A 49 1.91 -8.30 34.49
N GLU A 50 1.79 -9.53 34.94
CA GLU A 50 2.48 -10.06 36.13
C GLU A 50 3.88 -10.59 35.84
N GLY A 51 4.13 -11.01 34.61
CA GLY A 51 5.41 -11.51 34.09
C GLY A 51 6.10 -10.47 33.20
N GLU A 52 7.18 -10.90 32.57
CA GLU A 52 7.73 -10.14 31.45
C GLU A 52 6.75 -10.22 30.28
N PRO A 53 6.47 -9.09 29.60
CA PRO A 53 5.68 -9.11 28.39
C PRO A 53 6.29 -10.17 27.44
N GLN A 54 5.46 -11.05 26.94
CA GLN A 54 5.90 -11.85 25.82
C GLN A 54 6.09 -10.84 24.68
N VAL A 55 7.33 -10.41 24.50
CA VAL A 55 7.69 -9.63 23.34
C VAL A 55 7.32 -10.53 22.16
N GLY A 56 6.17 -10.26 21.55
CA GLY A 56 5.91 -10.78 20.22
C GLY A 56 7.13 -10.45 19.36
N PRO A 57 7.44 -11.15 18.29
CA PRO A 57 8.75 -11.09 17.66
C PRO A 57 9.15 -9.66 17.34
N SER A 58 9.88 -9.01 18.26
CA SER A 58 10.57 -7.74 18.06
C SER A 58 11.89 -7.94 17.32
N SER A 59 12.15 -9.17 16.90
CA SER A 59 13.28 -9.50 16.06
C SER A 59 12.97 -9.11 14.62
N GLU A 60 13.96 -8.52 13.96
CA GLU A 60 13.95 -8.37 12.51
C GLU A 60 13.52 -9.69 11.87
N PRO A 61 12.65 -9.66 10.86
CA PRO A 61 12.22 -10.89 10.20
C PRO A 61 13.40 -11.67 9.61
N ASP A 62 13.33 -12.98 9.67
CA ASP A 62 14.36 -13.85 9.07
C ASP A 62 14.36 -13.71 7.53
N TRP A 63 13.23 -13.38 6.95
CA TRP A 63 13.02 -13.24 5.51
C TRP A 63 11.71 -12.47 5.24
N TYR A 64 11.47 -12.13 3.98
CA TYR A 64 10.34 -11.27 3.58
C TYR A 64 9.51 -11.85 2.45
N TYR A 65 8.20 -11.66 2.52
CA TYR A 65 7.35 -11.60 1.35
C TYR A 65 7.52 -10.22 0.70
N VAL A 66 7.84 -10.22 -0.58
CA VAL A 66 8.10 -9.01 -1.35
C VAL A 66 6.82 -8.58 -2.06
N ILE A 67 6.43 -7.33 -1.89
CA ILE A 67 5.31 -6.70 -2.59
C ILE A 67 5.86 -5.51 -3.36
N VAL A 68 5.73 -5.55 -4.68
CA VAL A 68 6.11 -4.44 -5.54
C VAL A 68 4.93 -3.49 -5.68
N LEU A 69 5.20 -2.20 -5.52
CA LEU A 69 4.22 -1.11 -5.68
C LEU A 69 4.63 -0.30 -6.90
N ALA A 70 3.87 -0.36 -7.97
CA ALA A 70 4.20 0.28 -9.23
C ALA A 70 3.00 0.96 -9.88
N GLY A 71 3.25 1.91 -10.75
CA GLY A 71 2.24 2.70 -11.43
C GLY A 71 2.51 4.18 -11.40
N GLN A 72 1.45 4.98 -11.31
CA GLN A 72 1.57 6.43 -11.35
C GLN A 72 1.15 7.10 -10.02
N SER A 73 0.72 8.36 -10.05
CA SER A 73 0.47 9.15 -8.83
C SER A 73 -0.50 8.52 -7.83
N ASN A 74 -1.50 7.79 -8.29
CA ASN A 74 -2.41 7.08 -7.41
C ASN A 74 -1.83 5.79 -6.81
N ALA A 75 -0.77 5.25 -7.40
CA ALA A 75 0.00 4.15 -6.80
C ALA A 75 0.93 4.66 -5.70
N MET A 76 1.46 5.85 -5.85
CA MET A 76 2.27 6.52 -4.84
C MET A 76 1.39 7.39 -3.92
N ALA A 77 1.96 7.93 -2.86
CA ALA A 77 1.27 8.78 -1.90
C ALA A 77 1.27 10.26 -2.33
N TYR A 78 0.65 10.63 -3.45
CA TYR A 78 0.84 11.94 -4.06
C TYR A 78 0.03 13.05 -3.38
N GLY A 79 0.59 13.65 -2.34
CA GLY A 79 0.16 14.95 -1.81
C GLY A 79 -1.19 15.02 -1.10
N GLU A 80 -1.82 13.90 -0.80
CA GLU A 80 -3.21 13.87 -0.34
C GLU A 80 -3.37 13.46 1.14
N GLY A 81 -2.32 13.58 1.99
CA GLY A 81 -2.36 13.06 3.31
C GLY A 81 -1.48 13.78 4.32
N LEU A 82 -1.98 14.07 5.57
CA LEU A 82 -1.12 14.31 6.71
C LEU A 82 -0.75 12.95 7.31
N PRO A 83 0.53 12.57 7.27
CA PRO A 83 0.98 11.35 7.92
C PRO A 83 0.74 11.39 9.43
N LEU A 84 0.35 10.24 9.99
CA LEU A 84 0.07 10.06 11.42
C LEU A 84 1.01 8.98 12.00
N PRO A 85 2.32 9.25 12.10
CA PRO A 85 3.32 8.24 12.46
C PRO A 85 3.19 7.71 13.88
N ASP A 86 2.52 8.43 14.75
CA ASP A 86 2.29 8.03 16.14
C ASP A 86 0.99 7.22 16.30
N SER A 87 0.29 6.94 15.22
CA SER A 87 -1.00 6.22 15.23
C SER A 87 -1.19 5.35 13.98
N TYR A 88 -2.04 5.77 13.06
CA TYR A 88 -2.41 4.96 11.88
C TYR A 88 -1.24 4.60 10.97
N ASP A 89 -0.31 5.53 10.77
CA ASP A 89 0.84 5.35 9.89
C ASP A 89 2.11 4.95 10.68
N ALA A 90 1.94 4.47 11.91
CA ALA A 90 3.05 3.96 12.70
C ALA A 90 3.75 2.81 11.97
N PRO A 91 5.08 2.82 11.90
CA PRO A 91 5.82 1.72 11.31
C PRO A 91 5.63 0.43 12.11
N ASP A 92 5.71 -0.70 11.44
CA ASP A 92 5.71 -2.02 12.06
C ASP A 92 7.11 -2.64 11.84
N PRO A 93 7.75 -3.22 12.86
CA PRO A 93 9.10 -3.79 12.73
C PRO A 93 9.20 -4.91 11.69
N ARG A 94 8.10 -5.58 11.39
CA ARG A 94 8.03 -6.63 10.37
C ARG A 94 7.74 -6.11 8.96
N ILE A 95 7.51 -4.79 8.80
CA ILE A 95 7.26 -4.17 7.51
C ILE A 95 8.42 -3.26 7.16
N LYS A 96 9.08 -3.55 6.06
CA LYS A 96 10.22 -2.80 5.54
C LYS A 96 9.95 -2.34 4.12
N GLN A 97 10.78 -1.43 3.63
CA GLN A 97 10.78 -1.03 2.23
C GLN A 97 12.22 -0.90 1.70
N LEU A 98 12.39 -1.02 0.40
CA LEU A 98 13.65 -0.67 -0.25
C LEU A 98 13.78 0.85 -0.39
N ALA A 99 14.88 1.39 0.07
CA ALA A 99 15.19 2.80 -0.08
C ALA A 99 15.30 3.19 -1.56
N ARG A 100 14.66 4.29 -1.93
CA ARG A 100 14.75 4.84 -3.28
C ARG A 100 15.87 5.87 -3.42
N ARG A 101 16.27 6.49 -2.33
CA ARG A 101 17.23 7.61 -2.25
C ARG A 101 18.27 7.36 -1.17
N SER A 102 19.23 8.26 -1.08
CA SER A 102 20.30 8.23 -0.07
C SER A 102 19.86 8.67 1.33
N THR A 103 18.63 9.13 1.49
CA THR A 103 18.03 9.46 2.78
C THR A 103 16.58 8.99 2.80
N VAL A 104 16.10 8.57 3.94
CA VAL A 104 14.71 8.17 4.12
C VAL A 104 13.79 9.37 4.00
N THR A 105 14.13 10.45 4.70
CA THR A 105 13.35 11.69 4.82
C THR A 105 14.30 12.84 5.07
N PRO A 106 13.91 14.11 4.91
CA PRO A 106 14.69 15.23 5.39
C PRO A 106 14.97 15.06 6.89
N GLY A 107 16.24 15.12 7.26
CA GLY A 107 16.68 14.85 8.65
C GLY A 107 16.64 13.39 9.07
N GLY A 108 16.25 12.47 8.20
CA GLY A 108 16.24 11.04 8.45
C GLY A 108 17.63 10.38 8.35
N ALA A 109 17.71 9.12 8.73
CA ALA A 109 18.94 8.35 8.65
C ALA A 109 19.43 8.23 7.21
N ALA A 110 20.76 8.29 7.03
CA ALA A 110 21.37 8.02 5.74
C ALA A 110 21.17 6.55 5.35
N CYS A 111 20.87 6.31 4.10
CA CYS A 111 20.74 4.98 3.51
C CYS A 111 21.31 5.00 2.09
N ARG A 112 21.39 3.83 1.48
CA ARG A 112 21.77 3.69 0.07
C ARG A 112 20.58 3.24 -0.75
N TYR A 113 20.61 3.49 -2.02
CA TYR A 113 19.66 2.93 -2.98
C TYR A 113 19.56 1.40 -2.80
N ASN A 114 18.32 0.90 -2.68
CA ASN A 114 18.02 -0.50 -2.38
C ASN A 114 18.46 -1.03 -1.00
N ASP A 115 18.78 -0.17 -0.04
CA ASP A 115 18.87 -0.62 1.36
C ASP A 115 17.48 -0.98 1.90
N ILE A 116 17.44 -1.95 2.81
CA ILE A 116 16.21 -2.25 3.56
C ILE A 116 16.11 -1.23 4.71
N ILE A 117 15.00 -0.50 4.71
CA ILE A 117 14.71 0.53 5.72
C ILE A 117 13.32 0.28 6.32
N PRO A 118 13.00 0.83 7.49
CA PRO A 118 11.64 0.80 8.02
C PRO A 118 10.65 1.33 6.97
N ALA A 119 9.49 0.68 6.85
CA ALA A 119 8.44 1.18 6.00
C ALA A 119 7.82 2.43 6.62
N ASP A 120 7.79 3.49 5.86
CA ASP A 120 7.25 4.78 6.24
C ASP A 120 5.83 4.95 5.67
N HIS A 121 5.07 5.88 6.21
CA HIS A 121 3.80 6.35 5.69
C HIS A 121 3.90 6.97 4.29
N CYS A 122 5.07 7.44 3.91
CA CYS A 122 5.38 8.01 2.61
C CYS A 122 6.32 7.07 1.84
N LEU A 123 5.83 6.50 0.76
CA LEU A 123 6.64 5.66 -0.10
C LEU A 123 7.61 6.51 -0.91
N HIS A 124 8.87 6.15 -0.87
CA HIS A 124 9.90 6.75 -1.70
C HIS A 124 9.75 6.26 -3.14
N ASP A 125 9.52 7.17 -4.05
CA ASP A 125 9.36 6.86 -5.47
C ASP A 125 10.48 7.48 -6.34
N VAL A 126 10.30 7.42 -7.66
CA VAL A 126 11.25 8.01 -8.61
C VAL A 126 11.34 9.53 -8.47
N GLN A 127 10.24 10.20 -8.13
CA GLN A 127 10.23 11.63 -7.88
C GLN A 127 10.65 11.97 -6.46
N ASP A 128 11.26 13.12 -6.29
CA ASP A 128 11.47 13.69 -4.96
C ASP A 128 10.18 14.33 -4.44
N MET A 129 9.61 13.74 -3.40
CA MET A 129 8.36 14.16 -2.78
C MET A 129 8.54 15.24 -1.71
N SER A 130 9.77 15.69 -1.44
CA SER A 130 10.10 16.65 -0.37
C SER A 130 9.41 18.01 -0.53
N THR A 131 8.97 18.36 -1.73
CA THR A 131 8.23 19.60 -2.02
C THR A 131 6.72 19.48 -1.86
N LEU A 132 6.19 18.28 -1.67
CA LEU A 132 4.75 18.03 -1.53
C LEU A 132 4.33 18.13 -0.06
N ASN A 133 4.39 19.33 0.49
CA ASN A 133 4.20 19.55 1.91
C ASN A 133 2.75 19.81 2.28
N HIS A 134 2.26 19.09 3.25
CA HIS A 134 1.06 19.50 3.97
C HIS A 134 1.43 20.64 4.93
N PRO A 135 0.64 21.74 5.04
CA PRO A 135 0.99 22.88 5.90
C PRO A 135 1.22 22.56 7.37
N ARG A 136 0.69 21.46 7.85
CA ARG A 136 0.89 20.98 9.23
C ARG A 136 1.89 19.83 9.35
N ALA A 137 2.54 19.46 8.26
CA ALA A 137 3.53 18.40 8.28
C ALA A 137 4.82 18.88 8.94
N ASP A 138 5.38 18.04 9.80
CA ASP A 138 6.69 18.25 10.38
C ASP A 138 7.75 17.66 9.46
N LEU A 139 8.37 18.52 8.67
CA LEU A 139 9.40 18.09 7.71
C LEU A 139 10.63 17.50 8.38
N SER A 140 10.91 17.89 9.61
CA SER A 140 12.04 17.33 10.36
C SER A 140 11.83 15.85 10.71
N LYS A 141 10.57 15.43 10.77
CA LYS A 141 10.16 14.03 10.96
C LYS A 141 9.85 13.31 9.64
N GLY A 142 10.15 13.93 8.52
CA GLY A 142 9.86 13.37 7.20
C GLY A 142 8.37 13.30 6.85
N GLN A 143 7.55 14.08 7.50
CA GLN A 143 6.15 14.21 7.14
C GLN A 143 6.04 15.14 5.93
N TYR A 144 5.73 14.57 4.79
CA TYR A 144 5.33 15.35 3.62
C TYR A 144 3.82 15.49 3.58
N GLY A 145 3.24 15.84 2.52
CA GLY A 145 1.78 15.84 2.38
C GLY A 145 1.26 14.54 1.76
N CYS A 146 1.82 13.40 2.11
CA CYS A 146 1.50 12.14 1.46
C CYS A 146 1.35 10.97 2.42
N VAL A 147 0.39 10.10 2.09
CA VAL A 147 0.17 8.81 2.75
C VAL A 147 0.10 7.73 1.68
N GLY A 148 0.95 6.73 1.79
CA GLY A 148 0.97 5.58 0.87
C GLY A 148 0.11 4.43 1.38
N GLN A 149 -0.48 3.69 0.46
CA GLN A 149 -1.26 2.50 0.79
C GLN A 149 -0.40 1.27 1.10
N GLY A 150 0.88 1.26 0.76
CA GLY A 150 1.76 0.09 0.89
C GLY A 150 1.91 -0.40 2.32
N LEU A 151 2.17 0.49 3.28
CA LEU A 151 2.22 0.16 4.70
C LEU A 151 0.92 -0.49 5.18
N HIS A 152 -0.22 0.05 4.74
CA HIS A 152 -1.54 -0.45 5.14
C HIS A 152 -1.90 -1.78 4.47
N ILE A 153 -1.50 -2.00 3.20
CA ILE A 153 -1.59 -3.32 2.55
C ILE A 153 -0.79 -4.34 3.36
N ALA A 154 0.44 -4.01 3.71
CA ALA A 154 1.31 -4.89 4.49
C ALA A 154 0.74 -5.22 5.87
N LYS A 155 0.26 -4.21 6.62
CA LYS A 155 -0.38 -4.42 7.93
C LYS A 155 -1.56 -5.40 7.86
N LYS A 156 -2.35 -5.34 6.79
CA LYS A 156 -3.48 -6.25 6.60
C LYS A 156 -3.07 -7.67 6.24
N LEU A 157 -1.90 -7.86 5.67
CA LEU A 157 -1.36 -9.18 5.33
C LEU A 157 -0.56 -9.83 6.46
N LEU A 158 -0.03 -9.05 7.41
CA LEU A 158 0.76 -9.59 8.53
C LEU A 158 0.09 -10.73 9.30
N PRO A 159 -1.23 -10.71 9.58
CA PRO A 159 -1.90 -11.80 10.29
C PRO A 159 -1.87 -13.13 9.54
N TYR A 160 -1.58 -13.12 8.25
CA TYR A 160 -1.63 -14.29 7.36
C TYR A 160 -0.25 -14.85 7.03
N ILE A 161 0.82 -14.28 7.54
CA ILE A 161 2.18 -14.73 7.28
C ILE A 161 2.83 -15.28 8.55
N PRO A 162 3.85 -16.15 8.44
CA PRO A 162 4.57 -16.68 9.60
C PRO A 162 5.15 -15.56 10.48
N ASN A 163 5.21 -15.81 11.78
CA ASN A 163 5.68 -14.80 12.75
C ASN A 163 7.15 -14.39 12.53
N ASN A 164 7.98 -15.27 11.96
CA ASN A 164 9.36 -14.98 11.63
C ASN A 164 9.56 -14.39 10.23
N ALA A 165 8.48 -14.19 9.48
CA ALA A 165 8.51 -13.50 8.20
C ALA A 165 8.03 -12.06 8.34
N GLY A 166 8.47 -11.21 7.42
CA GLY A 166 7.99 -9.84 7.27
C GLY A 166 7.51 -9.57 5.86
N ILE A 167 7.18 -8.31 5.60
CA ILE A 167 6.83 -7.81 4.27
C ILE A 167 7.83 -6.75 3.87
N LEU A 168 8.40 -6.90 2.69
CA LEU A 168 9.31 -5.94 2.07
C LEU A 168 8.59 -5.27 0.90
N LEU A 169 8.32 -3.99 1.04
CA LEU A 169 7.74 -3.17 -0.01
C LEU A 169 8.82 -2.68 -0.97
N VAL A 170 8.53 -2.75 -2.27
CA VAL A 170 9.42 -2.25 -3.32
C VAL A 170 8.71 -1.12 -4.07
N PRO A 171 8.88 0.15 -3.65
CA PRO A 171 8.22 1.28 -4.29
C PRO A 171 8.90 1.63 -5.62
N CYS A 172 8.12 1.54 -6.71
CA CYS A 172 8.54 1.83 -8.09
C CYS A 172 7.55 2.76 -8.81
N CYS A 173 6.87 3.63 -8.08
CA CYS A 173 5.84 4.49 -8.64
C CYS A 173 6.43 5.79 -9.20
N ARG A 174 5.77 6.35 -10.22
CA ARG A 174 6.15 7.66 -10.79
C ARG A 174 4.89 8.44 -11.20
N GLY A 175 4.67 9.61 -10.57
CA GLY A 175 3.54 10.47 -10.90
C GLY A 175 3.55 10.95 -12.35
N GLY A 176 2.37 11.06 -12.98
CA GLY A 176 2.26 11.50 -14.36
C GLY A 176 2.98 10.60 -15.36
N SER A 177 3.02 9.30 -15.13
CA SER A 177 3.66 8.34 -16.03
C SER A 177 2.66 7.56 -16.86
N ALA A 178 3.01 7.23 -18.09
CA ALA A 178 2.16 6.53 -19.04
C ALA A 178 2.97 5.57 -19.93
N PHE A 179 2.28 4.69 -20.64
CA PHE A 179 2.89 3.87 -21.71
C PHE A 179 2.99 4.65 -23.01
N THR A 180 2.00 5.49 -23.30
CA THR A 180 1.82 6.09 -24.63
C THR A 180 2.40 7.49 -24.74
N GLN A 181 2.74 8.11 -23.61
CA GLN A 181 3.32 9.46 -23.57
C GLN A 181 4.22 9.63 -22.34
N GLY A 182 4.97 10.72 -22.31
CA GLY A 182 5.89 11.07 -21.22
C GLY A 182 7.35 10.99 -21.66
N ALA A 183 8.20 11.68 -20.92
CA ALA A 183 9.64 11.66 -21.16
C ALA A 183 10.20 10.26 -20.82
N GLU A 184 11.20 9.83 -21.59
CA GLU A 184 11.83 8.54 -21.34
C GLU A 184 12.74 8.56 -20.12
N GLY A 185 13.52 9.63 -19.95
CA GLY A 185 14.52 9.71 -18.89
C GLY A 185 15.69 8.77 -19.12
N THR A 186 16.39 8.44 -18.05
CA THR A 186 17.52 7.53 -18.04
C THR A 186 17.44 6.54 -16.90
N PHE A 187 18.23 5.47 -16.97
CA PHE A 187 18.35 4.46 -15.91
C PHE A 187 19.81 4.19 -15.58
N SER A 188 20.08 3.96 -14.29
CA SER A 188 21.36 3.40 -13.85
C SER A 188 21.13 2.37 -12.73
N GLU A 189 21.97 1.34 -12.67
CA GLU A 189 21.88 0.32 -11.63
C GLU A 189 22.14 0.86 -10.21
N SER A 190 22.85 1.97 -10.09
CA SER A 190 23.21 2.56 -8.80
C SER A 190 22.18 3.54 -8.23
N THR A 191 21.30 4.08 -9.07
CA THR A 191 20.35 5.13 -8.68
C THR A 191 18.93 4.91 -9.22
N GLY A 192 18.74 3.91 -10.09
CA GLY A 192 17.46 3.61 -10.74
C GLY A 192 17.11 4.60 -11.84
N ALA A 193 15.83 4.73 -12.13
CA ALA A 193 15.32 5.67 -13.11
C ALA A 193 15.51 7.12 -12.64
N SER A 194 15.85 8.01 -13.57
CA SER A 194 15.97 9.46 -13.32
C SER A 194 14.59 10.07 -13.00
N GLN A 195 14.58 11.21 -12.30
CA GLN A 195 13.35 11.87 -11.87
C GLN A 195 12.43 12.31 -13.01
N ASP A 196 12.97 12.57 -14.18
CA ASP A 196 12.23 12.93 -15.40
C ASP A 196 11.65 11.72 -16.13
N SER A 197 12.05 10.48 -15.77
CA SER A 197 11.47 9.28 -16.36
C SER A 197 9.97 9.21 -16.07
N ALA A 198 9.16 9.27 -17.12
CA ALA A 198 7.70 9.28 -17.04
C ALA A 198 7.06 8.31 -18.04
N ARG A 199 7.84 7.36 -18.57
CA ARG A 199 7.34 6.41 -19.56
C ARG A 199 7.57 4.97 -19.16
N TRP A 200 6.47 4.21 -19.14
CA TRP A 200 6.44 2.77 -18.94
C TRP A 200 6.64 2.03 -20.26
N GLY A 201 7.02 0.76 -20.18
CA GLY A 201 7.13 -0.16 -21.29
C GLY A 201 8.45 -0.91 -21.30
N VAL A 202 8.50 -1.97 -22.09
CA VAL A 202 9.70 -2.81 -22.23
C VAL A 202 10.89 -1.95 -22.63
N GLY A 203 12.01 -2.11 -21.93
CA GLY A 203 13.24 -1.36 -22.16
C GLY A 203 13.25 0.10 -21.73
N LYS A 204 12.12 0.62 -21.21
CA LYS A 204 12.06 2.00 -20.71
C LYS A 204 12.65 2.11 -19.30
N PRO A 205 13.20 3.27 -18.90
CA PRO A 205 13.82 3.46 -17.58
C PRO A 205 12.94 3.09 -16.39
N LEU A 206 11.64 3.38 -16.41
CA LEU A 206 10.73 2.97 -15.32
C LEU A 206 10.58 1.45 -15.24
N TYR A 207 10.56 0.75 -16.37
CA TYR A 207 10.54 -0.72 -16.36
C TYR A 207 11.88 -1.28 -15.88
N GLN A 208 13.01 -0.70 -16.30
CA GLN A 208 14.33 -1.13 -15.82
C GLN A 208 14.46 -0.94 -14.31
N ASP A 209 13.94 0.16 -13.76
CA ASP A 209 13.88 0.41 -12.33
C ASP A 209 13.00 -0.65 -11.61
N LEU A 210 11.83 -0.93 -12.14
CA LEU A 210 10.91 -1.94 -11.61
C LEU A 210 11.58 -3.31 -11.51
N ILE A 211 12.17 -3.80 -12.59
CA ILE A 211 12.77 -5.14 -12.63
C ILE A 211 14.05 -5.22 -11.80
N SER A 212 14.92 -4.21 -11.87
CA SER A 212 16.16 -4.14 -11.12
C SER A 212 15.91 -4.14 -9.61
N ARG A 213 14.98 -3.30 -9.14
CA ARG A 213 14.62 -3.23 -7.71
C ARG A 213 13.91 -4.49 -7.20
N THR A 214 13.08 -5.12 -8.03
CA THR A 214 12.46 -6.41 -7.70
C THR A 214 13.53 -7.48 -7.53
N LYS A 215 14.48 -7.58 -8.45
CA LYS A 215 15.63 -8.50 -8.33
C LYS A 215 16.47 -8.18 -7.09
N ALA A 216 16.75 -6.91 -6.82
CA ALA A 216 17.49 -6.50 -5.62
C ALA A 216 16.80 -6.96 -4.33
N ALA A 217 15.47 -6.86 -4.23
CA ALA A 217 14.71 -7.33 -3.08
C ALA A 217 14.84 -8.86 -2.88
N LEU A 218 14.80 -9.62 -3.96
CA LEU A 218 14.95 -11.08 -3.91
C LEU A 218 16.39 -11.49 -3.57
N GLN A 219 17.38 -10.79 -4.07
CA GLN A 219 18.79 -11.03 -3.81
C GLN A 219 19.22 -10.74 -2.36
N LYS A 220 18.47 -9.90 -1.62
CA LYS A 220 18.77 -9.62 -0.21
C LYS A 220 18.75 -10.86 0.67
N ASN A 221 17.91 -11.84 0.33
CA ASN A 221 17.83 -13.10 1.04
C ASN A 221 17.25 -14.18 0.11
N PRO A 222 17.88 -15.35 -0.03
CA PRO A 222 17.37 -16.43 -0.87
C PRO A 222 16.02 -17.01 -0.41
N LYS A 223 15.58 -16.71 0.81
CA LYS A 223 14.26 -17.06 1.33
C LYS A 223 13.18 -16.05 0.99
N ASN A 224 13.53 -14.87 0.50
CA ASN A 224 12.54 -13.88 0.11
C ASN A 224 11.67 -14.40 -1.04
N VAL A 225 10.38 -14.11 -0.98
CA VAL A 225 9.40 -14.58 -1.96
C VAL A 225 8.64 -13.41 -2.53
N LEU A 226 8.70 -13.21 -3.85
CA LEU A 226 7.85 -12.24 -4.55
C LEU A 226 6.40 -12.71 -4.48
N LEU A 227 5.60 -11.98 -3.70
CA LEU A 227 4.21 -12.33 -3.41
C LEU A 227 3.24 -11.76 -4.44
N ALA A 228 3.39 -10.48 -4.78
CA ALA A 228 2.49 -9.78 -5.70
C ALA A 228 3.13 -8.50 -6.26
N VAL A 229 2.58 -8.04 -7.36
CA VAL A 229 2.77 -6.68 -7.89
C VAL A 229 1.44 -5.93 -7.76
N CYS A 230 1.41 -4.86 -6.97
CA CYS A 230 0.30 -3.90 -6.94
C CYS A 230 0.55 -2.86 -8.02
N TRP A 231 -0.31 -2.82 -9.01
CA TRP A 231 -0.19 -1.94 -10.16
C TRP A 231 -1.37 -0.96 -10.20
N MET A 232 -1.08 0.34 -10.24
CA MET A 232 -2.12 1.37 -10.37
C MET A 232 -1.66 2.42 -11.37
N GLN A 233 -2.09 2.26 -12.62
CA GLN A 233 -1.72 3.13 -13.72
C GLN A 233 -2.81 3.11 -14.80
N GLY A 234 -2.97 4.21 -15.50
CA GLY A 234 -3.90 4.35 -16.61
C GLY A 234 -4.34 5.79 -16.85
N GLU A 235 -4.37 6.61 -15.80
CA GLU A 235 -4.94 7.96 -15.86
C GLU A 235 -4.25 8.84 -16.89
N PHE A 236 -2.92 8.80 -16.93
CA PHE A 236 -2.18 9.65 -17.85
C PHE A 236 -2.26 9.12 -19.28
N ASP A 237 -2.40 7.81 -19.49
CA ASP A 237 -2.70 7.23 -20.80
C ASP A 237 -4.08 7.64 -21.31
N MET A 238 -5.10 7.68 -20.44
CA MET A 238 -6.46 8.08 -20.86
C MET A 238 -6.49 9.49 -21.45
N SER A 239 -5.60 10.37 -21.03
CA SER A 239 -5.49 11.72 -21.61
C SER A 239 -4.75 11.76 -22.96
N ALA A 240 -4.16 10.67 -23.41
CA ALA A 240 -3.40 10.60 -24.66
C ALA A 240 -4.28 10.22 -25.85
N ALA A 241 -3.97 10.78 -27.02
CA ALA A 241 -4.61 10.39 -28.28
C ALA A 241 -4.38 8.91 -28.61
N THR A 242 -3.29 8.34 -28.14
CA THR A 242 -2.86 6.96 -28.39
C THR A 242 -3.23 5.99 -27.26
N HIS A 243 -4.13 6.37 -26.37
CA HIS A 243 -4.53 5.58 -25.19
C HIS A 243 -4.92 4.12 -25.52
N ALA A 244 -5.46 3.87 -26.70
CA ALA A 244 -5.86 2.54 -27.13
C ALA A 244 -4.69 1.53 -27.23
N GLN A 245 -3.45 2.01 -27.24
CA GLN A 245 -2.25 1.17 -27.24
C GLN A 245 -1.87 0.67 -25.84
N GLN A 246 -2.36 1.31 -24.79
CA GLN A 246 -1.96 1.03 -23.41
C GLN A 246 -2.15 -0.43 -23.01
N PRO A 247 -3.27 -1.12 -23.29
CA PRO A 247 -3.46 -2.52 -22.89
C PRO A 247 -2.44 -3.48 -23.50
N ALA A 248 -2.09 -3.27 -24.77
CA ALA A 248 -1.10 -4.10 -25.45
C ALA A 248 0.31 -3.85 -24.89
N LEU A 249 0.66 -2.59 -24.64
CA LEU A 249 1.95 -2.21 -24.04
C LEU A 249 2.10 -2.72 -22.61
N PHE A 250 1.03 -2.67 -21.81
CA PHE A 250 1.00 -3.30 -20.49
C PHE A 250 1.22 -4.81 -20.58
N THR A 251 0.53 -5.48 -21.49
CA THR A 251 0.67 -6.93 -21.68
C THR A 251 2.09 -7.33 -22.10
N ALA A 252 2.70 -6.56 -23.00
CA ALA A 252 4.10 -6.76 -23.39
C ALA A 252 5.05 -6.59 -22.20
N MET A 253 4.83 -5.57 -21.36
CA MET A 253 5.63 -5.33 -20.17
C MET A 253 5.45 -6.45 -19.12
N LEU A 254 4.24 -6.91 -18.90
CA LEU A 254 3.93 -8.04 -18.01
C LEU A 254 4.67 -9.31 -18.45
N THR A 255 4.62 -9.62 -19.75
CA THR A 255 5.29 -10.78 -20.33
C THR A 255 6.80 -10.68 -20.14
N GLN A 256 7.38 -9.50 -20.42
CA GLN A 256 8.81 -9.27 -20.24
C GLN A 256 9.24 -9.37 -18.77
N PHE A 257 8.44 -8.81 -17.85
CA PHE A 257 8.71 -8.88 -16.42
C PHE A 257 8.81 -10.33 -15.94
N ARG A 258 7.90 -11.18 -16.37
CA ARG A 258 7.90 -12.60 -16.05
C ARG A 258 9.10 -13.34 -16.63
N ALA A 259 9.47 -13.01 -17.87
CA ALA A 259 10.65 -13.57 -18.51
C ALA A 259 11.94 -13.16 -17.78
N ASP A 260 12.08 -11.88 -17.44
CA ASP A 260 13.26 -11.34 -16.75
C ASP A 260 13.43 -11.84 -15.31
N LEU A 261 12.34 -12.30 -14.69
CA LEU A 261 12.35 -12.91 -13.35
C LEU A 261 12.44 -14.42 -13.36
N SER A 262 12.48 -15.08 -14.51
CA SER A 262 12.51 -16.54 -14.61
C SER A 262 13.67 -17.19 -13.82
N VAL A 263 14.80 -16.50 -13.71
CA VAL A 263 15.95 -16.94 -12.90
C VAL A 263 15.67 -16.93 -11.40
N PHE A 264 14.61 -16.26 -10.96
CA PHE A 264 14.13 -16.20 -9.57
C PHE A 264 12.85 -17.01 -9.35
N ASN A 265 12.46 -17.90 -10.24
CA ASN A 265 11.23 -18.67 -10.12
C ASN A 265 11.06 -19.33 -8.73
N ALA A 266 12.12 -19.89 -8.16
CA ALA A 266 12.08 -20.47 -6.81
C ALA A 266 11.76 -19.46 -5.69
N GLN A 267 11.94 -18.16 -5.95
CA GLN A 267 11.61 -17.07 -5.05
C GLN A 267 10.33 -16.32 -5.48
N CYS A 268 9.55 -16.89 -6.37
CA CYS A 268 8.26 -16.37 -6.77
C CYS A 268 7.13 -17.17 -6.13
N HIS A 269 6.08 -16.50 -5.73
CA HIS A 269 4.86 -17.16 -5.27
C HIS A 269 4.37 -18.16 -6.34
N GLY A 270 3.98 -19.35 -5.91
CA GLY A 270 3.58 -20.42 -6.83
C GLY A 270 4.75 -21.15 -7.50
N GLY A 271 6.00 -20.73 -7.26
CA GLY A 271 7.19 -21.36 -7.85
C GLY A 271 7.52 -20.91 -9.26
N SER A 272 6.85 -19.87 -9.76
CA SER A 272 7.11 -19.29 -11.07
C SER A 272 6.78 -17.80 -11.11
N ALA A 273 7.58 -17.02 -11.82
CA ALA A 273 7.28 -15.63 -12.08
C ALA A 273 5.95 -15.43 -12.85
N ALA A 274 5.52 -16.43 -13.62
CA ALA A 274 4.23 -16.44 -14.28
C ALA A 274 3.04 -16.52 -13.29
N ASP A 275 3.28 -17.10 -12.12
CA ASP A 275 2.28 -17.27 -11.08
C ASP A 275 2.13 -16.06 -10.16
N VAL A 276 3.05 -15.11 -10.20
CA VAL A 276 2.97 -13.90 -9.40
C VAL A 276 1.78 -13.06 -9.85
N PRO A 277 0.81 -12.79 -8.97
CA PRO A 277 -0.35 -12.00 -9.31
C PRO A 277 0.00 -10.52 -9.51
N TRP A 278 -0.55 -9.93 -10.56
CA TRP A 278 -0.60 -8.49 -10.78
C TRP A 278 -1.97 -7.98 -10.36
N VAL A 279 -2.01 -7.27 -9.24
CA VAL A 279 -3.23 -6.73 -8.65
C VAL A 279 -3.37 -5.30 -9.14
N CYS A 280 -4.25 -5.11 -10.12
CA CYS A 280 -4.42 -3.86 -10.85
C CYS A 280 -5.55 -3.03 -10.24
N GLY A 281 -5.19 -2.01 -9.47
CA GLY A 281 -6.14 -1.13 -8.80
C GLY A 281 -6.80 -0.14 -9.77
N ASP A 282 -8.03 0.22 -9.44
CA ASP A 282 -8.85 1.20 -10.15
C ASP A 282 -8.33 2.64 -9.95
N THR A 283 -9.02 3.60 -10.54
CA THR A 283 -8.75 5.03 -10.43
C THR A 283 -9.86 5.76 -9.68
N THR A 284 -9.83 7.10 -9.66
CA THR A 284 -10.85 7.93 -9.05
C THR A 284 -12.06 8.19 -9.95
N TYR A 285 -13.18 8.62 -9.36
CA TYR A 285 -14.38 9.00 -10.11
C TYR A 285 -14.12 10.08 -11.15
N TYR A 286 -13.25 11.05 -10.85
CA TYR A 286 -12.89 12.10 -11.77
C TYR A 286 -12.37 11.55 -13.10
N TRP A 287 -11.39 10.68 -13.04
CA TRP A 287 -10.77 10.10 -14.23
C TRP A 287 -11.77 9.27 -15.03
N LYS A 288 -12.52 8.41 -14.34
CA LYS A 288 -13.55 7.60 -15.01
C LYS A 288 -14.61 8.44 -15.69
N ASN A 289 -15.13 9.49 -15.02
CA ASN A 289 -16.22 10.29 -15.56
C ASN A 289 -15.73 11.23 -16.66
N THR A 290 -14.51 11.79 -16.52
CA THR A 290 -13.94 12.72 -17.51
C THR A 290 -13.54 11.98 -18.78
N TYR A 291 -13.08 10.76 -18.67
CA TYR A 291 -12.54 9.95 -19.78
C TYR A 291 -13.25 8.60 -19.90
N ALA A 292 -14.58 8.58 -19.89
CA ALA A 292 -15.35 7.35 -19.77
C ALA A 292 -15.01 6.30 -20.86
N THR A 293 -14.92 6.72 -22.12
CA THR A 293 -14.55 5.82 -23.22
C THR A 293 -13.12 5.29 -23.11
N GLN A 294 -12.19 6.16 -22.73
CA GLN A 294 -10.78 5.78 -22.53
C GLN A 294 -10.62 4.90 -21.30
N TYR A 295 -11.43 5.12 -20.26
CA TYR A 295 -11.48 4.25 -19.10
C TYR A 295 -11.88 2.82 -19.48
N ASP A 296 -12.92 2.66 -20.29
CA ASP A 296 -13.36 1.34 -20.75
C ASP A 296 -12.29 0.63 -21.57
N THR A 297 -11.44 1.38 -22.26
CA THR A 297 -10.30 0.82 -23.00
C THR A 297 -9.12 0.48 -22.07
N VAL A 298 -8.64 1.46 -21.33
CA VAL A 298 -7.40 1.35 -20.52
C VAL A 298 -7.62 0.43 -19.31
N TYR A 299 -8.62 0.73 -18.49
CA TYR A 299 -8.93 -0.09 -17.31
C TYR A 299 -9.66 -1.39 -17.69
N GLY A 300 -10.39 -1.39 -18.81
CA GLY A 300 -10.92 -2.61 -19.43
C GLY A 300 -9.83 -3.62 -19.77
N GLY A 301 -8.63 -3.15 -20.12
CA GLY A 301 -7.45 -3.97 -20.38
C GLY A 301 -6.93 -4.77 -19.18
N TYR A 302 -7.39 -4.46 -17.97
CA TYR A 302 -7.05 -5.23 -16.76
C TYR A 302 -8.13 -6.23 -16.35
N LYS A 303 -9.36 -6.10 -16.88
CA LYS A 303 -10.52 -6.88 -16.46
C LYS A 303 -10.56 -8.25 -17.13
N ASN A 304 -11.14 -9.23 -16.43
CA ASN A 304 -11.38 -10.60 -16.93
C ASN A 304 -10.09 -11.31 -17.41
N ARG A 305 -8.99 -11.11 -16.68
CA ARG A 305 -7.69 -11.68 -17.00
C ARG A 305 -7.09 -12.50 -15.85
N GLU A 306 -7.92 -13.01 -14.96
CA GLU A 306 -7.52 -13.80 -13.80
C GLU A 306 -6.75 -15.05 -14.21
N SER A 307 -7.10 -15.66 -15.34
CA SER A 307 -6.38 -16.80 -15.93
C SER A 307 -4.94 -16.46 -16.36
N GLU A 308 -4.67 -15.18 -16.58
CA GLU A 308 -3.34 -14.66 -16.88
C GLU A 308 -2.63 -14.13 -15.61
N GLY A 309 -3.25 -14.28 -14.44
CA GLY A 309 -2.72 -13.74 -13.18
C GLY A 309 -2.82 -12.22 -13.06
N VAL A 310 -3.73 -11.58 -13.78
CA VAL A 310 -4.04 -10.15 -13.69
C VAL A 310 -5.41 -9.99 -13.05
N TYR A 311 -5.47 -9.27 -11.93
CA TYR A 311 -6.65 -9.12 -11.11
C TYR A 311 -7.04 -7.65 -11.01
N PHE A 312 -8.12 -7.27 -11.67
CA PHE A 312 -8.63 -5.90 -11.55
C PHE A 312 -9.34 -5.69 -10.22
N VAL A 313 -9.02 -4.61 -9.52
CA VAL A 313 -9.56 -4.28 -8.20
C VAL A 313 -10.31 -2.95 -8.25
N PRO A 314 -11.65 -2.98 -8.31
CA PRO A 314 -12.46 -1.78 -8.33
C PRO A 314 -12.46 -1.10 -6.96
N PHE A 315 -12.46 0.24 -6.95
CA PHE A 315 -12.53 1.03 -5.72
C PHE A 315 -13.80 1.87 -5.61
N MET A 316 -14.45 2.17 -6.72
CA MET A 316 -15.49 3.21 -6.77
C MET A 316 -16.84 2.77 -6.20
N THR A 317 -17.18 1.50 -6.32
CA THR A 317 -18.46 0.99 -5.83
C THR A 317 -18.27 -0.22 -4.94
N ASP A 318 -19.20 -0.43 -4.03
CA ASP A 318 -19.34 -1.67 -3.31
C ASP A 318 -20.15 -2.69 -4.12
N GLY A 319 -20.39 -3.89 -3.56
CA GLY A 319 -21.13 -4.94 -4.25
C GLY A 319 -22.62 -4.66 -4.41
N ASN A 320 -23.18 -3.66 -3.73
CA ASN A 320 -24.54 -3.19 -3.88
C ASN A 320 -24.64 -2.01 -4.87
N GLY A 321 -23.53 -1.64 -5.53
CA GLY A 321 -23.48 -0.50 -6.43
C GLY A 321 -23.42 0.86 -5.73
N VAL A 322 -23.26 0.88 -4.41
CA VAL A 322 -23.13 2.13 -3.65
C VAL A 322 -21.72 2.68 -3.81
N ASN A 323 -21.62 3.96 -4.11
CA ASN A 323 -20.33 4.64 -4.27
C ASN A 323 -19.54 4.63 -2.96
N THR A 324 -18.26 4.31 -3.07
CA THR A 324 -17.32 4.32 -1.94
C THR A 324 -16.57 5.63 -1.89
N ALA A 325 -16.30 6.12 -0.70
CA ALA A 325 -15.55 7.36 -0.49
C ALA A 325 -14.04 7.10 -0.74
N THR A 326 -13.57 7.42 -1.93
CA THR A 326 -12.16 7.26 -2.31
C THR A 326 -11.42 8.58 -2.42
N ASN A 327 -12.10 9.63 -2.86
CA ASN A 327 -11.57 10.99 -2.96
C ASN A 327 -12.63 12.06 -2.76
N ALA A 328 -13.83 11.66 -2.36
CA ALA A 328 -14.88 12.60 -2.04
C ALA A 328 -14.51 13.45 -0.81
N PRO A 329 -14.98 14.69 -0.72
CA PRO A 329 -14.78 15.58 0.40
C PRO A 329 -15.57 15.07 1.61
N ALA A 330 -15.19 13.96 2.14
CA ALA A 330 -15.59 13.52 3.45
C ALA A 330 -14.55 14.00 4.44
N GLU A 331 -14.94 14.30 5.65
CA GLU A 331 -13.98 14.46 6.72
C GLU A 331 -13.15 13.19 6.82
N ASP A 332 -11.85 13.38 6.93
CA ASP A 332 -10.99 12.26 7.28
C ASP A 332 -11.38 11.82 8.70
N PRO A 333 -11.91 10.62 8.91
CA PRO A 333 -12.36 10.18 10.23
C PRO A 333 -11.23 10.13 11.25
N ASP A 334 -9.98 10.09 10.78
CA ASP A 334 -8.80 10.05 11.61
C ASP A 334 -8.34 11.44 12.03
N ILE A 335 -8.77 12.47 11.28
CA ILE A 335 -8.42 13.87 11.56
C ILE A 335 -9.66 14.76 11.34
N PRO A 336 -10.73 14.57 12.11
CA PRO A 336 -11.98 15.29 11.88
C PRO A 336 -11.81 16.82 11.91
N ALA A 337 -10.95 17.32 12.80
CA ALA A 337 -10.67 18.75 12.93
C ALA A 337 -9.93 19.36 11.75
N SER A 338 -9.41 18.58 10.82
CA SER A 338 -8.76 19.08 9.61
C SER A 338 -9.71 19.18 8.44
N GLY A 339 -10.92 18.70 8.62
CA GLY A 339 -11.85 18.58 7.51
C GLY A 339 -11.34 17.58 6.48
N TYR A 340 -11.88 17.65 5.28
CA TYR A 340 -11.31 16.89 4.18
C TYR A 340 -9.83 17.22 4.11
N TYR A 341 -9.10 16.19 4.27
CA TYR A 341 -7.74 16.12 4.32
C TYR A 341 -7.04 16.93 3.25
N GLY A 342 -6.26 17.83 3.68
CA GLY A 342 -5.57 18.78 2.85
C GLY A 342 -6.45 19.91 2.31
N ALA A 343 -7.77 19.80 2.32
CA ALA A 343 -8.66 20.81 1.75
C ALA A 343 -8.58 22.13 2.49
N ALA A 344 -8.81 22.11 3.79
CA ALA A 344 -8.83 23.33 4.60
C ALA A 344 -7.45 23.96 4.82
N SER A 345 -6.39 23.25 4.50
CA SER A 345 -5.03 23.67 4.81
C SER A 345 -4.19 24.02 3.59
N ARG A 346 -4.72 23.84 2.37
CA ARG A 346 -3.98 24.10 1.14
C ARG A 346 -4.64 25.23 0.35
N THR A 347 -4.24 26.45 0.70
CA THR A 347 -4.81 27.67 0.12
C THR A 347 -4.38 27.94 -1.32
N ASN A 348 -3.36 27.29 -1.82
CA ASN A 348 -2.80 27.52 -3.16
C ASN A 348 -3.47 26.69 -4.26
N GLY A 349 -4.72 26.27 -4.09
CA GLY A 349 -5.46 25.50 -5.08
C GLY A 349 -4.93 24.07 -5.30
N ASN A 350 -3.93 23.65 -4.54
CA ASN A 350 -3.44 22.30 -4.60
C ASN A 350 -4.04 21.47 -3.46
N GLN A 351 -4.72 20.41 -3.75
CA GLN A 351 -5.03 19.35 -2.80
C GLN A 351 -6.29 19.55 -1.95
N VAL A 352 -7.23 20.29 -2.43
CA VAL A 352 -8.60 20.18 -1.94
C VAL A 352 -9.30 19.13 -2.77
N SER A 353 -9.98 18.18 -2.20
CA SER A 353 -10.58 17.11 -2.99
C SER A 353 -11.60 17.59 -4.00
N SER A 354 -12.36 18.63 -3.66
CA SER A 354 -13.26 19.30 -4.60
C SER A 354 -12.52 19.94 -5.77
N ASN A 355 -11.28 20.38 -5.56
CA ASN A 355 -10.43 21.01 -6.57
C ASN A 355 -9.40 20.04 -7.18
N ARG A 356 -9.14 18.93 -6.52
CA ARG A 356 -8.17 17.93 -6.92
C ARG A 356 -8.75 16.51 -6.82
N PRO A 357 -9.88 16.23 -7.49
CA PRO A 357 -10.52 14.90 -7.45
C PRO A 357 -9.74 13.82 -8.18
N THR A 358 -8.55 14.13 -8.67
CA THR A 358 -7.68 13.26 -9.44
C THR A 358 -6.92 12.24 -8.58
N HIS A 359 -6.81 12.48 -7.27
CA HIS A 359 -6.08 11.61 -6.34
C HIS A 359 -6.98 11.07 -5.23
N PHE A 360 -6.62 9.91 -4.71
CA PHE A 360 -7.29 9.32 -3.56
C PHE A 360 -7.00 10.10 -2.28
N SER A 361 -7.97 10.11 -1.36
CA SER A 361 -7.79 10.67 -0.02
C SER A 361 -6.86 9.82 0.83
N SER A 362 -6.30 10.39 1.90
CA SER A 362 -5.51 9.65 2.88
C SER A 362 -6.33 8.54 3.55
N TRP A 363 -7.58 8.85 3.86
CA TRP A 363 -8.49 7.86 4.45
C TRP A 363 -8.70 6.65 3.53
N ALA A 364 -8.94 6.86 2.24
CA ALA A 364 -9.06 5.78 1.28
C ALA A 364 -7.77 4.94 1.18
N ARG A 365 -6.60 5.60 1.29
CA ARG A 365 -5.28 4.92 1.27
C ARG A 365 -4.99 4.13 2.54
N ARG A 366 -5.65 4.43 3.65
CA ARG A 366 -5.56 3.67 4.91
C ARG A 366 -6.62 2.60 5.04
N SER A 367 -7.72 2.70 4.31
CA SER A 367 -8.89 1.83 4.47
C SER A 367 -9.21 1.05 3.20
N ILE A 368 -10.08 1.59 2.34
CA ILE A 368 -10.71 0.84 1.24
C ILE A 368 -9.71 0.31 0.21
N ILE A 369 -8.69 1.10 -0.15
CA ILE A 369 -7.70 0.70 -1.14
C ILE A 369 -6.85 -0.46 -0.63
N PRO A 370 -6.18 -0.36 0.54
CA PRO A 370 -5.43 -1.49 1.07
C PRO A 370 -6.31 -2.68 1.42
N ASP A 371 -7.54 -2.48 1.90
CA ASP A 371 -8.47 -3.58 2.15
C ASP A 371 -8.71 -4.41 0.89
N ARG A 372 -9.01 -3.75 -0.21
CA ARG A 372 -9.32 -4.42 -1.47
C ARG A 372 -8.09 -5.02 -2.14
N LEU A 373 -6.96 -4.31 -2.14
CA LEU A 373 -5.71 -4.83 -2.70
C LEU A 373 -5.19 -6.03 -1.89
N ALA A 374 -5.19 -5.97 -0.56
CA ALA A 374 -4.78 -7.09 0.27
C ALA A 374 -5.73 -8.30 0.09
N THR A 375 -7.04 -8.07 0.01
CA THR A 375 -8.00 -9.14 -0.28
C THR A 375 -7.76 -9.77 -1.65
N ALA A 376 -7.46 -8.96 -2.67
CA ALA A 376 -7.16 -9.47 -4.00
C ALA A 376 -5.87 -10.31 -4.00
N ILE A 377 -4.83 -9.89 -3.25
CA ILE A 377 -3.61 -10.68 -3.06
C ILE A 377 -3.94 -12.03 -2.42
N LEU A 378 -4.76 -12.04 -1.38
CA LEU A 378 -5.19 -13.26 -0.70
C LEU A 378 -6.04 -14.17 -1.61
N ASN A 379 -6.95 -13.59 -2.40
CA ASN A 379 -7.85 -14.32 -3.29
C ASN A 379 -7.17 -14.77 -4.59
N ALA A 380 -6.24 -13.99 -5.10
CA ALA A 380 -5.43 -14.37 -6.29
C ALA A 380 -4.87 -15.77 -6.16
N ALA A 381 -5.30 -16.23 -5.16
CA ALA A 381 -4.80 -17.30 -4.66
C ALA A 381 -5.61 -18.52 -4.55
N GLY A 382 -6.40 -18.95 -4.52
CA GLY A 382 -6.38 -20.35 -4.23
C GLY A 382 -4.93 -20.81 -3.82
N ARG A 383 -4.02 -19.82 -3.78
CA ARG A 383 -2.57 -19.87 -3.57
C ARG A 383 -2.12 -19.37 -2.20
N THR A 384 -3.02 -18.79 -1.45
CA THR A 384 -2.79 -18.24 -0.12
C THR A 384 -2.27 -19.29 0.85
N SER A 385 -2.64 -20.55 0.64
CA SER A 385 -2.09 -21.66 1.41
C SER A 385 -0.56 -21.80 1.30
N ALA A 386 0.04 -21.25 0.26
CA ALA A 386 1.49 -21.33 0.07
C ALA A 386 2.28 -20.37 0.97
N PHE A 387 1.67 -19.33 1.49
CA PHE A 387 2.33 -18.35 2.36
C PHE A 387 1.68 -18.15 3.74
N ILE A 388 0.57 -18.80 3.98
CA ILE A 388 -0.11 -18.77 5.29
C ILE A 388 0.04 -20.15 5.91
N SER A 389 1.06 -20.42 6.63
CA SER A 389 1.23 -21.63 7.51
C SER A 389 0.29 -22.84 7.23
N GLY A 390 -0.05 -23.09 5.97
CA GLY A 390 -0.81 -24.25 5.51
C GLY A 390 -2.34 -24.14 5.54
N LYS A 391 -2.92 -23.01 5.91
CA LYS A 391 -4.38 -22.81 5.84
C LYS A 391 -4.73 -21.58 5.02
N ALA A 392 -5.64 -21.73 4.07
CA ALA A 392 -6.22 -20.57 3.40
C ALA A 392 -7.00 -19.72 4.41
N PRO A 393 -6.89 -18.38 4.36
CA PRO A 393 -7.71 -17.53 5.21
C PRO A 393 -9.17 -17.70 4.84
N GLU A 394 -10.03 -17.83 5.84
CA GLU A 394 -11.46 -17.72 5.63
C GLU A 394 -11.79 -16.25 5.32
N ILE A 395 -11.95 -15.93 4.06
CA ILE A 395 -12.53 -14.67 3.65
C ILE A 395 -14.04 -14.84 3.69
N LYS A 396 -14.66 -14.40 4.78
CA LYS A 396 -16.12 -14.43 4.91
C LYS A 396 -16.71 -13.17 4.28
N PRO A 397 -17.78 -13.31 3.48
CA PRO A 397 -18.54 -12.16 3.01
C PRO A 397 -19.03 -11.33 4.18
N SER A 398 -19.07 -10.00 4.02
CA SER A 398 -19.70 -9.13 5.02
C SER A 398 -21.13 -9.58 5.30
N PRO A 399 -21.58 -9.59 6.56
CA PRO A 399 -23.00 -9.63 6.84
C PRO A 399 -23.62 -8.35 6.24
N GLY A 400 -24.34 -8.48 5.15
CA GLY A 400 -24.84 -7.35 4.37
C GLY A 400 -24.60 -7.50 2.87
N GLY A 401 -24.07 -8.64 2.45
CA GLY A 401 -24.19 -9.09 1.07
C GLY A 401 -23.26 -8.47 0.06
N ASN A 402 -22.13 -7.89 0.47
CA ASN A 402 -21.18 -7.33 -0.49
C ASN A 402 -20.25 -8.39 -1.06
N THR A 403 -20.84 -9.44 -1.61
CA THR A 403 -20.13 -10.57 -2.20
C THR A 403 -19.76 -10.36 -3.67
N ALA A 404 -20.34 -9.36 -4.31
CA ALA A 404 -20.25 -9.24 -5.78
C ALA A 404 -18.84 -8.96 -6.28
N ILE A 405 -17.92 -8.55 -5.42
CA ILE A 405 -16.56 -8.24 -5.85
C ILE A 405 -15.50 -8.95 -5.01
N GLY A 406 -15.85 -9.53 -3.86
CA GLY A 406 -14.89 -10.28 -3.02
C GLY A 406 -13.71 -9.46 -2.46
N TYR A 407 -13.69 -8.15 -2.69
CA TYR A 407 -12.56 -7.29 -2.42
C TYR A 407 -12.63 -6.54 -1.09
N ARG A 408 -13.58 -6.87 -0.26
CA ARG A 408 -13.63 -6.32 1.09
C ARG A 408 -12.94 -7.29 2.03
N LEU A 409 -11.77 -6.93 2.46
CA LEU A 409 -11.05 -7.70 3.45
C LEU A 409 -11.83 -7.67 4.76
N GLN A 410 -12.47 -8.77 5.09
CA GLN A 410 -12.85 -9.05 6.45
C GLN A 410 -11.76 -9.86 7.10
N ILE A 411 -10.70 -9.17 7.47
CA ILE A 411 -9.74 -9.76 8.39
C ILE A 411 -10.43 -9.76 9.74
N ARG A 412 -11.03 -10.88 10.09
CA ARG A 412 -11.19 -11.17 11.50
C ARG A 412 -9.87 -11.76 11.97
N PRO A 413 -9.29 -11.23 13.04
CA PRO A 413 -8.20 -11.96 13.67
C PRO A 413 -8.70 -13.38 13.91
N PHE A 414 -7.88 -14.34 13.59
CA PHE A 414 -8.16 -15.71 13.93
C PHE A 414 -8.36 -15.79 15.45
N ALA A 415 -9.50 -16.32 15.87
CA ALA A 415 -9.73 -16.70 17.25
C ALA A 415 -8.76 -17.84 17.63
#